data_431ed7d58c4265ad40dc6333956e525e
#
_entry.id   431ed7d58c4265ad40dc6333956e525e
#
_cell.length_a   1.000
_cell.length_b   1.000
_cell.length_c   1.000
_cell.angle_alpha   90.00
_cell.angle_beta   90.00
_cell.angle_gamma   90.00
#
_symmetry.space_group_name_H-M   'P 1'
#
loop_
_entity.id
_entity.type
_entity.pdbx_description
1 polymer ?
#
loop_
_entity_poly.entity_id
_entity_poly.type
_entity_poly.pdbx_seq_one_letter_code
_entity_poly.pdbx_strand_id
1 'polypeptide(L)'
;MRVVVTGGAGFIGSHLAAHLAERGFRIVAVDNLERASAVKRLEDACVPLVVGDIRHVDLPLADVVVHAAAYINVEESWERPYDYMWNNAAATARVAKQCAETGARLIYISSAAVYGEPQRLPIDENHPTRPLSPYGLSKLAGEQIAQMLAPEVAVLRLFNVYGPGQTGPYAGVITKFIERAKKGLPPVIFGDGTQTRDFIHVADVARFVEVVLDRGAAGVYNVGTGRSVSIRELAAVMMRLAGLYGEPLYAPPRPGDTRHSAADVSKARALGWEPRITIEEGLKGLWTTW
;
A
#
# COMPACT_ATOMS: atom_id res chain seq x y z
N MET A 1 23.94 -0.68 3.36
CA MET A 1 22.95 -1.78 3.36
C MET A 1 22.41 -1.95 1.95
N ARG A 2 22.32 -3.19 1.46
CA ARG A 2 21.72 -3.55 0.15
C ARG A 2 20.27 -3.94 0.38
N VAL A 3 19.37 -3.34 -0.36
CA VAL A 3 17.92 -3.58 -0.24
C VAL A 3 17.35 -3.98 -1.59
N VAL A 4 16.63 -5.07 -1.65
CA VAL A 4 15.84 -5.47 -2.81
C VAL A 4 14.39 -5.06 -2.57
N VAL A 5 13.78 -4.38 -3.54
CA VAL A 5 12.35 -4.01 -3.51
C VAL A 5 11.63 -4.79 -4.61
N THR A 6 10.81 -5.78 -4.25
CA THR A 6 9.97 -6.49 -5.21
C THR A 6 8.69 -5.70 -5.48
N GLY A 7 8.15 -5.80 -6.69
CA GLY A 7 7.08 -4.89 -7.13
C GLY A 7 7.58 -3.45 -7.27
N GLY A 8 8.89 -3.31 -7.57
CA GLY A 8 9.58 -2.02 -7.55
C GLY A 8 9.16 -1.05 -8.65
N ALA A 9 8.58 -1.53 -9.75
CA ALA A 9 8.02 -0.69 -10.80
C ALA A 9 6.53 -0.35 -10.58
N GLY A 10 5.92 -0.85 -9.50
CA GLY A 10 4.56 -0.51 -9.08
C GLY A 10 4.50 0.84 -8.32
N PHE A 11 3.28 1.28 -8.00
CA PHE A 11 3.04 2.55 -7.31
C PHE A 11 3.82 2.66 -5.99
N ILE A 12 3.57 1.77 -5.02
CA ILE A 12 4.23 1.84 -3.70
C ILE A 12 5.72 1.50 -3.84
N GLY A 13 6.05 0.38 -4.50
CA GLY A 13 7.43 -0.09 -4.61
C GLY A 13 8.40 0.93 -5.21
N SER A 14 7.98 1.68 -6.23
CA SER A 14 8.82 2.71 -6.85
C SER A 14 9.08 3.90 -5.94
N HIS A 15 8.09 4.31 -5.13
CA HIS A 15 8.29 5.35 -4.12
C HIS A 15 9.24 4.89 -3.02
N LEU A 16 9.11 3.65 -2.55
CA LEU A 16 10.02 3.07 -1.56
C LEU A 16 11.45 3.01 -2.11
N ALA A 17 11.60 2.50 -3.33
CA ALA A 17 12.90 2.36 -3.98
C ALA A 17 13.60 3.72 -4.18
N ALA A 18 12.89 4.72 -4.70
CA ALA A 18 13.42 6.06 -4.91
C ALA A 18 13.80 6.73 -3.59
N HIS A 19 12.89 6.75 -2.61
CA HIS A 19 13.14 7.34 -1.30
C HIS A 19 14.38 6.72 -0.62
N LEU A 20 14.47 5.40 -0.58
CA LEU A 20 15.59 4.72 0.05
C LEU A 20 16.91 4.95 -0.69
N ALA A 21 16.89 5.05 -2.03
CA ALA A 21 18.07 5.40 -2.81
C ALA A 21 18.58 6.82 -2.48
N GLU A 22 17.67 7.81 -2.38
CA GLU A 22 17.98 9.18 -1.94
C GLU A 22 18.57 9.22 -0.52
N ARG A 23 18.22 8.26 0.34
CA ARG A 23 18.76 8.09 1.70
C ARG A 23 20.08 7.32 1.74
N GLY A 24 20.65 6.95 0.58
CA GLY A 24 21.96 6.32 0.46
C GLY A 24 21.98 4.79 0.60
N PHE A 25 20.80 4.14 0.61
CA PHE A 25 20.73 2.68 0.52
C PHE A 25 21.05 2.22 -0.91
N ARG A 26 21.68 1.05 -1.04
CA ARG A 26 21.93 0.42 -2.34
C ARG A 26 20.70 -0.40 -2.74
N ILE A 27 19.89 0.14 -3.62
CA ILE A 27 18.60 -0.44 -4.00
C ILE A 27 18.72 -1.20 -5.32
N VAL A 28 18.03 -2.34 -5.39
CA VAL A 28 17.70 -3.04 -6.65
C VAL A 28 16.20 -3.29 -6.65
N ALA A 29 15.50 -2.81 -7.67
CA ALA A 29 14.09 -3.10 -7.90
C ALA A 29 13.95 -4.42 -8.67
N VAL A 30 12.94 -5.24 -8.34
CA VAL A 30 12.57 -6.45 -9.09
C VAL A 30 11.08 -6.35 -9.43
N ASP A 31 10.73 -6.51 -10.70
CA ASP A 31 9.33 -6.44 -11.16
C ASP A 31 9.15 -7.25 -12.45
N ASN A 32 7.99 -7.87 -12.65
CA ASN A 32 7.67 -8.59 -13.88
C ASN A 32 7.05 -7.68 -14.96
N LEU A 33 6.82 -6.42 -14.63
CA LEU A 33 6.22 -5.37 -15.46
C LEU A 33 4.77 -5.61 -15.90
N GLU A 34 4.11 -6.64 -15.38
CA GLU A 34 2.72 -6.96 -15.74
C GLU A 34 1.76 -5.82 -15.38
N ARG A 35 2.02 -5.14 -14.22
CA ARG A 35 1.20 -4.03 -13.72
C ARG A 35 2.04 -2.80 -13.37
N ALA A 36 3.20 -2.67 -14.02
CA ALA A 36 4.11 -1.56 -13.79
C ALA A 36 3.47 -0.22 -14.18
N SER A 37 3.57 0.76 -13.30
CA SER A 37 3.05 2.12 -13.52
C SER A 37 4.09 3.21 -13.35
N ALA A 38 5.31 2.86 -12.92
CA ALA A 38 6.28 3.85 -12.44
C ALA A 38 7.76 3.51 -12.75
N VAL A 39 8.05 2.85 -13.89
CA VAL A 39 9.43 2.57 -14.34
C VAL A 39 10.26 3.85 -14.40
N LYS A 40 9.68 4.93 -14.95
CA LYS A 40 10.37 6.22 -15.03
C LYS A 40 10.85 6.76 -13.68
N ARG A 41 10.12 6.53 -12.58
CA ARG A 41 10.57 6.94 -11.23
C ARG A 41 11.84 6.22 -10.81
N LEU A 42 12.01 4.95 -11.18
CA LEU A 42 13.23 4.20 -10.92
C LEU A 42 14.40 4.75 -11.74
N GLU A 43 14.16 5.08 -13.01
CA GLU A 43 15.17 5.70 -13.90
C GLU A 43 15.61 7.06 -13.34
N ASP A 44 14.67 7.94 -12.98
CA ASP A 44 14.93 9.27 -12.42
C ASP A 44 15.72 9.17 -11.08
N ALA A 45 15.49 8.11 -10.28
CA ALA A 45 16.20 7.84 -9.04
C ALA A 45 17.47 6.99 -9.23
N CYS A 46 17.87 6.69 -10.46
CA CYS A 46 19.01 5.83 -10.79
C CYS A 46 18.98 4.46 -10.07
N VAL A 47 17.77 3.88 -9.88
CA VAL A 47 17.58 2.57 -9.26
C VAL A 47 17.62 1.48 -10.32
N PRO A 48 18.56 0.52 -10.26
CA PRO A 48 18.58 -0.62 -11.15
C PRO A 48 17.31 -1.45 -11.07
N LEU A 49 16.75 -1.83 -12.24
CA LEU A 49 15.58 -2.68 -12.36
C LEU A 49 15.97 -4.04 -12.96
N VAL A 50 15.70 -5.10 -12.21
CA VAL A 50 15.75 -6.49 -12.70
C VAL A 50 14.35 -6.88 -13.12
N VAL A 51 14.17 -7.13 -14.42
CA VAL A 51 12.89 -7.62 -14.94
C VAL A 51 12.80 -9.11 -14.69
N GLY A 52 11.84 -9.52 -13.89
CA GLY A 52 11.64 -10.92 -13.53
C GLY A 52 10.44 -11.12 -12.60
N ASP A 53 9.85 -12.30 -12.72
CA ASP A 53 8.71 -12.69 -11.89
C ASP A 53 9.20 -13.42 -10.65
N ILE A 54 8.90 -12.88 -9.48
CA ILE A 54 9.29 -13.44 -8.18
C ILE A 54 8.78 -14.87 -7.92
N ARG A 55 7.80 -15.30 -8.70
CA ARG A 55 7.30 -16.69 -8.68
C ARG A 55 8.29 -17.67 -9.30
N HIS A 56 9.24 -17.19 -10.10
CA HIS A 56 10.12 -18.02 -10.93
C HIS A 56 11.61 -17.66 -10.82
N VAL A 57 11.94 -16.37 -10.56
CA VAL A 57 13.32 -15.92 -10.49
C VAL A 57 13.82 -15.81 -9.04
N ASP A 58 15.11 -16.01 -8.84
CA ASP A 58 15.76 -15.72 -7.57
C ASP A 58 16.05 -14.22 -7.44
N LEU A 59 15.86 -13.70 -6.24
CA LEU A 59 16.17 -12.30 -5.95
C LEU A 59 17.68 -12.08 -5.86
N PRO A 60 18.18 -10.91 -6.25
CA PRO A 60 19.56 -10.52 -5.99
C PRO A 60 19.89 -10.60 -4.49
N LEU A 61 21.17 -10.91 -4.17
CA LEU A 61 21.62 -10.95 -2.78
C LEU A 61 21.46 -9.59 -2.10
N ALA A 62 20.77 -9.57 -0.98
CA ALA A 62 20.46 -8.37 -0.21
C ALA A 62 20.61 -8.60 1.30
N ASP A 63 20.76 -7.51 2.04
CA ASP A 63 20.73 -7.54 3.50
C ASP A 63 19.25 -7.48 3.99
N VAL A 64 18.39 -6.83 3.19
CA VAL A 64 16.93 -6.72 3.44
C VAL A 64 16.15 -6.84 2.12
N VAL A 65 15.04 -7.55 2.15
CA VAL A 65 14.04 -7.59 1.08
C VAL A 65 12.79 -6.84 1.52
N VAL A 66 12.39 -5.80 0.77
CA VAL A 66 11.09 -5.14 0.92
C VAL A 66 10.14 -5.76 -0.12
N HIS A 67 9.23 -6.60 0.35
CA HIS A 67 8.35 -7.35 -0.52
C HIS A 67 7.02 -6.60 -0.72
N ALA A 68 6.93 -5.84 -1.83
CA ALA A 68 5.75 -5.06 -2.20
C ALA A 68 5.03 -5.62 -3.45
N ALA A 69 5.58 -6.63 -4.13
CA ALA A 69 4.92 -7.27 -5.26
C ALA A 69 3.63 -7.97 -4.83
N ALA A 70 2.50 -7.54 -5.38
CA ALA A 70 1.18 -8.13 -5.11
C ALA A 70 0.13 -7.70 -6.14
N TYR A 71 -0.89 -8.52 -6.35
CA TYR A 71 -2.17 -8.09 -6.91
C TYR A 71 -3.00 -7.44 -5.81
N ILE A 72 -3.63 -6.28 -6.08
CA ILE A 72 -4.19 -5.41 -5.05
C ILE A 72 -5.68 -5.09 -5.20
N ASN A 73 -6.32 -5.46 -6.31
CA ASN A 73 -7.70 -5.09 -6.56
C ASN A 73 -8.68 -6.05 -5.87
N VAL A 74 -9.52 -5.51 -4.98
CA VAL A 74 -10.49 -6.30 -4.21
C VAL A 74 -11.57 -6.89 -5.12
N GLU A 75 -12.09 -6.12 -6.09
CA GLU A 75 -13.13 -6.57 -7.00
C GLU A 75 -12.61 -7.71 -7.91
N GLU A 76 -11.46 -7.52 -8.55
CA GLU A 76 -10.80 -8.54 -9.38
C GLU A 76 -10.47 -9.82 -8.59
N SER A 77 -10.20 -9.71 -7.30
CA SER A 77 -9.87 -10.88 -6.47
C SER A 77 -11.04 -11.87 -6.33
N TRP A 78 -12.27 -11.42 -6.49
CA TRP A 78 -13.44 -12.29 -6.52
C TRP A 78 -13.58 -13.07 -7.84
N GLU A 79 -13.13 -12.46 -8.94
CA GLU A 79 -13.14 -13.08 -10.25
C GLU A 79 -11.95 -14.04 -10.45
N ARG A 80 -10.81 -13.73 -9.81
CA ARG A 80 -9.54 -14.45 -9.98
C ARG A 80 -8.92 -14.87 -8.63
N PRO A 81 -9.65 -15.57 -7.72
CA PRO A 81 -9.16 -15.86 -6.36
C PRO A 81 -7.90 -16.75 -6.37
N TYR A 82 -7.80 -17.70 -7.30
CA TYR A 82 -6.61 -18.54 -7.47
C TYR A 82 -5.37 -17.70 -7.78
N ASP A 83 -5.46 -16.77 -8.72
CA ASP A 83 -4.33 -15.93 -9.14
C ASP A 83 -3.85 -15.04 -7.99
N TYR A 84 -4.78 -14.54 -7.16
CA TYR A 84 -4.44 -13.76 -5.97
C TYR A 84 -3.70 -14.59 -4.92
N MET A 85 -4.15 -15.83 -4.65
CA MET A 85 -3.44 -16.74 -3.76
C MET A 85 -2.06 -17.13 -4.31
N TRP A 86 -1.99 -17.43 -5.61
CA TRP A 86 -0.74 -17.79 -6.27
C TRP A 86 0.26 -16.64 -6.28
N ASN A 87 -0.16 -15.43 -6.66
CA ASN A 87 0.71 -14.27 -6.75
C ASN A 87 1.07 -13.66 -5.39
N ASN A 88 0.12 -13.60 -4.45
CA ASN A 88 0.36 -12.92 -3.18
C ASN A 88 0.88 -13.85 -2.09
N ALA A 89 0.30 -15.05 -1.93
CA ALA A 89 0.68 -15.96 -0.85
C ALA A 89 1.80 -16.91 -1.27
N ALA A 90 1.65 -17.63 -2.39
CA ALA A 90 2.66 -18.59 -2.81
C ALA A 90 3.97 -17.93 -3.22
N ALA A 91 3.93 -16.77 -3.90
CA ALA A 91 5.15 -16.03 -4.20
C ALA A 91 5.82 -15.49 -2.92
N THR A 92 5.04 -15.05 -1.92
CA THR A 92 5.60 -14.67 -0.62
C THR A 92 6.34 -15.82 0.05
N ALA A 93 5.84 -17.06 -0.06
CA ALA A 93 6.54 -18.24 0.47
C ALA A 93 7.93 -18.41 -0.16
N ARG A 94 8.04 -18.20 -1.48
CA ARG A 94 9.33 -18.27 -2.19
C ARG A 94 10.28 -17.16 -1.72
N VAL A 95 9.80 -15.92 -1.64
CA VAL A 95 10.60 -14.77 -1.17
C VAL A 95 11.07 -14.99 0.27
N ALA A 96 10.18 -15.40 1.16
CA ALA A 96 10.50 -15.64 2.57
C ALA A 96 11.50 -16.81 2.75
N LYS A 97 11.35 -17.87 1.95
CA LYS A 97 12.30 -18.99 1.93
C LYS A 97 13.70 -18.53 1.49
N GLN A 98 13.78 -17.73 0.43
CA GLN A 98 15.08 -17.19 -0.02
C GLN A 98 15.69 -16.26 1.04
N CYS A 99 14.89 -15.45 1.74
CA CYS A 99 15.37 -14.66 2.88
C CYS A 99 15.97 -15.56 3.96
N ALA A 100 15.33 -16.67 4.29
CA ALA A 100 15.85 -17.63 5.26
C ALA A 100 17.20 -18.27 4.82
N GLU A 101 17.31 -18.63 3.55
CA GLU A 101 18.51 -19.26 2.98
C GLU A 101 19.69 -18.28 2.90
N THR A 102 19.44 -16.99 2.69
CA THR A 102 20.47 -15.95 2.55
C THR A 102 20.75 -15.16 3.82
N GLY A 103 19.94 -15.34 4.87
CA GLY A 103 20.00 -14.55 6.09
C GLY A 103 19.46 -13.11 5.93
N ALA A 104 18.78 -12.79 4.83
CA ALA A 104 18.20 -11.48 4.60
C ALA A 104 16.96 -11.27 5.50
N ARG A 105 16.82 -10.05 6.04
CA ARG A 105 15.58 -9.64 6.73
C ARG A 105 14.47 -9.39 5.73
N LEU A 106 13.22 -9.59 6.14
CA LEU A 106 12.04 -9.38 5.30
C LEU A 106 11.17 -8.25 5.84
N ILE A 107 10.86 -7.25 5.03
CA ILE A 107 9.79 -6.29 5.26
C ILE A 107 8.65 -6.65 4.30
N TYR A 108 7.55 -7.16 4.85
CA TYR A 108 6.38 -7.56 4.08
C TYR A 108 5.34 -6.44 4.03
N ILE A 109 5.02 -5.96 2.86
CA ILE A 109 3.98 -4.95 2.66
C ILE A 109 2.63 -5.66 2.62
N SER A 110 1.92 -5.61 3.74
CA SER A 110 0.57 -6.13 3.93
C SER A 110 -0.49 -5.04 3.74
N SER A 111 -1.69 -5.28 4.21
CA SER A 111 -2.85 -4.40 4.02
C SER A 111 -3.79 -4.45 5.23
N ALA A 112 -4.45 -3.33 5.55
CA ALA A 112 -5.55 -3.30 6.51
C ALA A 112 -6.74 -4.18 6.11
N ALA A 113 -6.81 -4.63 4.84
CA ALA A 113 -7.82 -5.58 4.37
C ALA A 113 -7.79 -6.93 5.11
N VAL A 114 -6.71 -7.27 5.81
CA VAL A 114 -6.61 -8.47 6.65
C VAL A 114 -7.54 -8.44 7.85
N TYR A 115 -7.92 -7.26 8.33
CA TYR A 115 -8.82 -7.12 9.49
C TYR A 115 -10.29 -7.39 9.15
N GLY A 116 -10.72 -7.07 7.92
CA GLY A 116 -12.12 -7.10 7.52
C GLY A 116 -12.94 -6.00 8.19
N GLU A 117 -14.18 -6.29 8.60
CA GLU A 117 -15.01 -5.33 9.34
C GLU A 117 -14.52 -5.22 10.78
N PRO A 118 -14.13 -4.04 11.24
CA PRO A 118 -13.55 -3.86 12.56
C PRO A 118 -14.60 -4.02 13.67
N GLN A 119 -14.20 -4.71 14.75
CA GLN A 119 -15.03 -4.86 15.95
C GLN A 119 -14.93 -3.63 16.87
N ARG A 120 -13.82 -2.86 16.77
CA ARG A 120 -13.54 -1.63 17.50
C ARG A 120 -12.66 -0.70 16.68
N LEU A 121 -12.74 0.58 16.97
CA LEU A 121 -11.88 1.62 16.41
C LEU A 121 -11.20 2.43 17.54
N PRO A 122 -9.97 2.88 17.34
CA PRO A 122 -9.09 2.57 16.23
C PRO A 122 -8.66 1.09 16.21
N ILE A 123 -8.24 0.58 15.03
CA ILE A 123 -7.78 -0.79 14.82
C ILE A 123 -6.33 -0.90 15.26
N ASP A 124 -6.04 -1.66 16.31
CA ASP A 124 -4.67 -2.00 16.72
C ASP A 124 -4.17 -3.30 16.05
N GLU A 125 -2.87 -3.61 16.16
CA GLU A 125 -2.28 -4.78 15.52
C GLU A 125 -2.74 -6.12 16.13
N ASN A 126 -3.30 -6.10 17.34
CA ASN A 126 -3.88 -7.27 18.02
C ASN A 126 -5.37 -7.48 17.67
N HIS A 127 -5.94 -6.58 16.86
CA HIS A 127 -7.31 -6.74 16.39
C HIS A 127 -7.45 -8.05 15.60
N PRO A 128 -8.55 -8.82 15.77
CA PRO A 128 -8.79 -10.05 15.00
C PRO A 128 -8.69 -9.83 13.49
N THR A 129 -8.02 -10.74 12.80
CA THR A 129 -7.92 -10.74 11.34
C THR A 129 -9.00 -11.65 10.75
N ARG A 130 -9.98 -11.04 10.04
CA ARG A 130 -11.12 -11.70 9.40
C ARG A 130 -11.37 -11.08 8.03
N PRO A 131 -10.50 -11.33 7.04
CA PRO A 131 -10.59 -10.69 5.73
C PRO A 131 -11.93 -10.98 5.05
N LEU A 132 -12.49 -9.96 4.39
CA LEU A 132 -13.78 -10.04 3.67
C LEU A 132 -13.61 -10.29 2.16
N SER A 133 -12.41 -10.51 1.66
CA SER A 133 -12.16 -10.72 0.24
C SER A 133 -11.01 -11.70 0.01
N PRO A 134 -10.95 -12.34 -1.18
CA PRO A 134 -9.80 -13.16 -1.55
C PRO A 134 -8.48 -12.40 -1.53
N TYR A 135 -8.48 -11.11 -1.89
CA TYR A 135 -7.31 -10.23 -1.72
C TYR A 135 -6.86 -10.15 -0.26
N GLY A 136 -7.77 -9.79 0.66
CA GLY A 136 -7.44 -9.69 2.09
C GLY A 136 -6.93 -11.02 2.64
N LEU A 137 -7.57 -12.14 2.25
CA LEU A 137 -7.13 -13.48 2.63
C LEU A 137 -5.73 -13.80 2.11
N SER A 138 -5.43 -13.48 0.85
CA SER A 138 -4.10 -13.71 0.25
C SER A 138 -3.00 -12.91 0.96
N LYS A 139 -3.30 -11.68 1.40
CA LYS A 139 -2.36 -10.85 2.18
C LYS A 139 -2.14 -11.44 3.58
N LEU A 140 -3.20 -11.88 4.25
CA LEU A 140 -3.09 -12.54 5.57
C LEU A 140 -2.29 -13.85 5.49
N ALA A 141 -2.55 -14.68 4.47
CA ALA A 141 -1.76 -15.89 4.24
C ALA A 141 -0.28 -15.55 4.00
N GLY A 142 0.01 -14.51 3.22
CA GLY A 142 1.38 -14.00 3.03
C GLY A 142 2.03 -13.55 4.34
N GLU A 143 1.33 -12.84 5.25
CA GLU A 143 1.84 -12.48 6.58
C GLU A 143 2.27 -13.72 7.37
N GLN A 144 1.37 -14.71 7.46
CA GLN A 144 1.61 -15.93 8.22
C GLN A 144 2.79 -16.74 7.67
N ILE A 145 2.85 -16.88 6.34
CA ILE A 145 3.96 -17.56 5.66
C ILE A 145 5.28 -16.81 5.87
N ALA A 146 5.29 -15.49 5.71
CA ALA A 146 6.48 -14.69 5.93
C ALA A 146 7.04 -14.83 7.35
N GLN A 147 6.16 -14.73 8.36
CA GLN A 147 6.53 -14.87 9.77
C GLN A 147 6.98 -16.30 10.14
N MET A 148 6.50 -17.31 9.42
CA MET A 148 6.83 -18.71 9.65
C MET A 148 8.21 -19.07 9.05
N LEU A 149 8.56 -18.50 7.91
CA LEU A 149 9.71 -18.91 7.12
C LEU A 149 10.92 -17.97 7.26
N ALA A 150 10.72 -16.66 7.32
CA ALA A 150 11.83 -15.71 7.36
C ALA A 150 12.32 -15.50 8.80
N PRO A 151 13.66 -15.32 9.02
CA PRO A 151 14.24 -15.25 10.36
C PRO A 151 13.83 -13.99 11.12
N GLU A 152 13.71 -12.87 10.42
CA GLU A 152 13.27 -11.58 10.97
C GLU A 152 12.32 -10.89 10.00
N VAL A 153 11.09 -10.67 10.43
CA VAL A 153 10.03 -10.09 9.60
C VAL A 153 9.43 -8.85 10.25
N ALA A 154 9.35 -7.77 9.48
CA ALA A 154 8.45 -6.66 9.74
C ALA A 154 7.26 -6.73 8.78
N VAL A 155 6.07 -6.86 9.32
CA VAL A 155 4.82 -6.84 8.55
C VAL A 155 4.19 -5.47 8.66
N LEU A 156 4.00 -4.79 7.52
CA LEU A 156 3.43 -3.45 7.46
C LEU A 156 2.00 -3.51 6.90
N ARG A 157 0.99 -3.40 7.77
CA ARG A 157 -0.42 -3.35 7.38
C ARG A 157 -0.77 -1.94 6.95
N LEU A 158 -0.65 -1.69 5.64
CA LEU A 158 -0.95 -0.36 5.09
C LEU A 158 -2.45 -0.11 5.07
N PHE A 159 -2.86 1.07 5.54
CA PHE A 159 -4.19 1.59 5.34
C PHE A 159 -4.33 2.17 3.93
N ASN A 160 -5.26 3.06 3.66
CA ASN A 160 -5.52 3.51 2.29
C ASN A 160 -4.40 4.42 1.76
N VAL A 161 -3.41 3.82 1.09
CA VAL A 161 -2.27 4.59 0.53
C VAL A 161 -2.70 5.36 -0.71
N TYR A 162 -2.29 6.62 -0.79
CA TYR A 162 -2.49 7.48 -1.95
C TYR A 162 -1.22 8.30 -2.25
N GLY A 163 -1.12 8.84 -3.46
CA GLY A 163 0.02 9.68 -3.83
C GLY A 163 0.24 9.77 -5.34
N PRO A 164 1.27 10.53 -5.79
CA PRO A 164 1.55 10.74 -7.20
C PRO A 164 1.95 9.43 -7.91
N GLY A 165 1.39 9.22 -9.10
CA GLY A 165 1.64 8.01 -9.91
C GLY A 165 0.73 6.82 -9.58
N GLN A 166 -0.27 6.98 -8.71
CA GLN A 166 -1.34 6.00 -8.55
C GLN A 166 -2.33 6.15 -9.71
N THR A 167 -2.19 5.37 -10.77
CA THR A 167 -2.98 5.47 -12.01
C THR A 167 -3.56 4.13 -12.42
N GLY A 168 -4.43 4.15 -13.44
CA GLY A 168 -4.99 2.95 -14.07
C GLY A 168 -6.22 2.36 -13.38
N PRO A 169 -6.66 1.18 -13.82
CA PRO A 169 -7.93 0.58 -13.41
C PRO A 169 -7.97 0.21 -11.92
N TYR A 170 -6.81 0.01 -11.31
CA TYR A 170 -6.66 -0.36 -9.89
C TYR A 170 -6.50 0.85 -8.96
N ALA A 171 -6.66 2.06 -9.48
CA ALA A 171 -6.52 3.28 -8.72
C ALA A 171 -7.62 3.44 -7.65
N GLY A 172 -7.23 3.95 -6.49
CA GLY A 172 -8.13 4.20 -5.36
C GLY A 172 -9.13 5.34 -5.62
N VAL A 173 -10.01 5.57 -4.66
CA VAL A 173 -11.09 6.58 -4.73
C VAL A 173 -10.55 7.99 -5.01
N ILE A 174 -9.41 8.36 -4.41
CA ILE A 174 -8.77 9.68 -4.61
C ILE A 174 -8.43 9.91 -6.08
N THR A 175 -7.76 8.95 -6.72
CA THR A 175 -7.42 9.02 -8.14
C THR A 175 -8.66 9.15 -9.02
N LYS A 176 -9.68 8.34 -8.76
CA LYS A 176 -10.95 8.40 -9.50
C LYS A 176 -11.65 9.74 -9.35
N PHE A 177 -11.57 10.36 -8.17
CA PHE A 177 -12.12 11.70 -7.95
C PHE A 177 -11.34 12.76 -8.71
N ILE A 178 -10.00 12.70 -8.71
CA ILE A 178 -9.15 13.62 -9.48
C ILE A 178 -9.44 13.50 -10.97
N GLU A 179 -9.45 12.29 -11.53
CA GLU A 179 -9.71 12.04 -12.95
C GLU A 179 -11.06 12.62 -13.42
N ARG A 180 -12.09 12.52 -12.58
CA ARG A 180 -13.38 13.12 -12.88
C ARG A 180 -13.36 14.64 -12.76
N ALA A 181 -12.79 15.15 -11.68
CA ALA A 181 -12.68 16.59 -11.42
C ALA A 181 -11.88 17.31 -12.51
N LYS A 182 -10.80 16.73 -13.05
CA LYS A 182 -10.04 17.26 -14.19
C LYS A 182 -10.85 17.34 -15.49
N LYS A 183 -11.93 16.54 -15.59
CA LYS A 183 -12.90 16.60 -16.70
C LYS A 183 -14.08 17.55 -16.43
N GLY A 184 -14.03 18.31 -15.31
CA GLY A 184 -15.16 19.18 -14.89
C GLY A 184 -16.37 18.39 -14.39
N LEU A 185 -16.22 17.09 -14.05
CA LEU A 185 -17.29 16.22 -13.60
C LEU A 185 -17.23 16.03 -12.08
N PRO A 186 -18.40 16.01 -11.37
CA PRO A 186 -18.42 15.77 -9.95
C PRO A 186 -17.96 14.34 -9.62
N PRO A 187 -17.38 14.10 -8.41
CA PRO A 187 -17.06 12.78 -7.90
C PRO A 187 -18.29 11.85 -7.86
N VAL A 188 -18.05 10.53 -7.98
CA VAL A 188 -19.08 9.50 -7.78
C VAL A 188 -18.81 8.78 -6.46
N ILE A 189 -19.75 8.87 -5.55
CA ILE A 189 -19.73 8.21 -4.23
C ILE A 189 -20.56 6.93 -4.34
N PHE A 190 -19.96 5.80 -3.96
CA PHE A 190 -20.68 4.53 -3.84
C PHE A 190 -21.25 4.42 -2.41
N GLY A 191 -22.56 4.15 -2.28
CA GLY A 191 -23.27 4.19 -1.01
C GLY A 191 -23.65 5.62 -0.58
N ASP A 192 -23.79 5.84 0.72
CA ASP A 192 -24.25 7.11 1.31
C ASP A 192 -23.12 8.13 1.56
N GLY A 193 -21.85 7.71 1.35
CA GLY A 193 -20.65 8.54 1.57
C GLY A 193 -20.26 8.69 3.03
N THR A 194 -20.95 8.06 3.98
CA THR A 194 -20.60 8.11 5.42
C THR A 194 -19.49 7.13 5.79
N GLN A 195 -19.18 6.17 4.90
CA GLN A 195 -18.07 5.25 5.13
C GLN A 195 -16.76 6.01 5.24
N THR A 196 -15.94 5.62 6.23
CA THR A 196 -14.69 6.33 6.53
C THR A 196 -13.46 5.50 6.19
N ARG A 197 -12.39 6.17 5.79
CA ARG A 197 -11.08 5.56 5.50
C ARG A 197 -9.96 6.39 6.12
N ASP A 198 -8.95 5.69 6.59
CA ASP A 198 -7.68 6.28 6.97
C ASP A 198 -6.79 6.35 5.73
N PHE A 199 -6.56 7.55 5.24
CA PHE A 199 -5.74 7.80 4.04
C PHE A 199 -4.34 8.23 4.43
N ILE A 200 -3.33 7.49 3.97
CA ILE A 200 -1.92 7.79 4.21
C ILE A 200 -1.19 8.10 2.90
N HIS A 201 -0.42 9.17 2.89
CA HIS A 201 0.39 9.52 1.72
C HIS A 201 1.58 8.56 1.56
N VAL A 202 1.87 8.16 0.31
CA VAL A 202 2.93 7.18 0.01
C VAL A 202 4.31 7.60 0.49
N ALA A 203 4.61 8.90 0.56
CA ALA A 203 5.86 9.40 1.12
C ALA A 203 5.98 9.14 2.63
N ASP A 204 4.86 9.14 3.38
CA ASP A 204 4.84 8.77 4.79
C ASP A 204 5.10 7.27 4.98
N VAL A 205 4.56 6.43 4.07
CA VAL A 205 4.87 5.00 4.04
C VAL A 205 6.36 4.77 3.79
N ALA A 206 6.95 5.48 2.82
CA ALA A 206 8.37 5.36 2.50
C ALA A 206 9.27 5.74 3.70
N ARG A 207 8.94 6.82 4.41
CA ARG A 207 9.62 7.21 5.66
C ARG A 207 9.46 6.16 6.77
N PHE A 208 8.32 5.47 6.84
CA PHE A 208 8.16 4.40 7.83
C PHE A 208 9.04 3.20 7.51
N VAL A 209 9.12 2.79 6.23
CA VAL A 209 10.03 1.72 5.81
C VAL A 209 11.49 2.08 6.13
N GLU A 210 11.92 3.33 5.92
CA GLU A 210 13.24 3.81 6.34
C GLU A 210 13.46 3.62 7.85
N VAL A 211 12.50 4.04 8.69
CA VAL A 211 12.60 3.86 10.16
C VAL A 211 12.68 2.38 10.53
N VAL A 212 11.90 1.50 9.90
CA VAL A 212 11.96 0.04 10.12
C VAL A 212 13.35 -0.53 9.74
N LEU A 213 13.95 -0.05 8.67
CA LEU A 213 15.31 -0.41 8.25
C LEU A 213 16.35 0.04 9.28
N ASP A 214 16.32 1.32 9.66
CA ASP A 214 17.32 1.94 10.55
C ASP A 214 17.25 1.38 11.97
N ARG A 215 16.05 1.06 12.46
CA ARG A 215 15.82 0.49 13.81
C ARG A 215 16.01 -1.01 13.86
N GLY A 216 16.14 -1.69 12.73
CA GLY A 216 16.10 -3.14 12.71
C GLY A 216 14.79 -3.72 13.26
N ALA A 217 13.67 -3.00 13.10
CA ALA A 217 12.41 -3.36 13.73
C ALA A 217 11.79 -4.61 13.10
N ALA A 218 11.23 -5.49 13.95
CA ALA A 218 10.49 -6.69 13.57
C ALA A 218 9.09 -6.70 14.22
N GLY A 219 8.20 -7.54 13.70
CA GLY A 219 6.82 -7.66 14.16
C GLY A 219 5.82 -6.96 13.25
N VAL A 220 4.57 -6.84 13.71
CA VAL A 220 3.46 -6.28 12.92
C VAL A 220 3.26 -4.81 13.27
N TYR A 221 3.05 -3.96 12.27
CA TYR A 221 2.83 -2.52 12.41
C TYR A 221 1.68 -2.05 11.51
N ASN A 222 0.76 -1.29 12.08
CA ASN A 222 -0.19 -0.51 11.31
C ASN A 222 0.47 0.74 10.74
N VAL A 223 0.21 1.00 9.45
CA VAL A 223 0.75 2.17 8.75
C VAL A 223 -0.42 2.97 8.18
N GLY A 224 -0.83 3.97 8.91
CA GLY A 224 -1.94 4.88 8.66
C GLY A 224 -1.66 6.24 9.29
N THR A 225 -2.67 7.10 9.30
CA THR A 225 -2.57 8.41 9.97
C THR A 225 -3.18 8.41 11.38
N GLY A 226 -4.01 7.43 11.69
CA GLY A 226 -4.85 7.43 12.89
C GLY A 226 -6.07 8.35 12.77
N ARG A 227 -6.30 8.93 11.60
CA ARG A 227 -7.42 9.83 11.31
C ARG A 227 -8.22 9.30 10.14
N SER A 228 -9.50 9.08 10.35
CA SER A 228 -10.40 8.67 9.29
C SER A 228 -11.15 9.86 8.70
N VAL A 229 -11.36 9.82 7.38
CA VAL A 229 -12.12 10.81 6.62
C VAL A 229 -13.26 10.08 5.91
N SER A 230 -14.47 10.64 5.94
CA SER A 230 -15.58 10.09 5.17
C SER A 230 -15.39 10.33 3.67
N ILE A 231 -15.96 9.44 2.87
CA ILE A 231 -15.88 9.59 1.40
C ILE A 231 -16.62 10.86 0.96
N ARG A 232 -17.64 11.30 1.70
CA ARG A 232 -18.34 12.57 1.46
C ARG A 232 -17.44 13.78 1.72
N GLU A 233 -16.71 13.81 2.85
CA GLU A 233 -15.73 14.86 3.14
C GLU A 233 -14.62 14.91 2.10
N LEU A 234 -14.10 13.74 1.70
CA LEU A 234 -13.09 13.64 0.64
C LEU A 234 -13.60 14.23 -0.68
N ALA A 235 -14.84 13.91 -1.07
CA ALA A 235 -15.48 14.46 -2.27
C ALA A 235 -15.61 15.98 -2.18
N ALA A 236 -16.05 16.50 -1.02
CA ALA A 236 -16.21 17.95 -0.81
C ALA A 236 -14.85 18.70 -0.91
N VAL A 237 -13.78 18.14 -0.35
CA VAL A 237 -12.42 18.71 -0.51
C VAL A 237 -12.01 18.70 -1.97
N MET A 238 -12.24 17.63 -2.70
CA MET A 238 -11.87 17.52 -4.12
C MET A 238 -12.66 18.49 -4.98
N MET A 239 -13.99 18.61 -4.76
CA MET A 239 -14.82 19.56 -5.51
C MET A 239 -14.37 21.00 -5.28
N ARG A 240 -14.05 21.36 -4.04
CA ARG A 240 -13.52 22.72 -3.70
C ARG A 240 -12.19 22.99 -4.40
N LEU A 241 -11.26 22.04 -4.41
CA LEU A 241 -9.97 22.17 -5.11
C LEU A 241 -10.13 22.34 -6.62
N ALA A 242 -11.15 21.69 -7.19
CA ALA A 242 -11.46 21.74 -8.62
C ALA A 242 -12.34 22.93 -9.03
N GLY A 243 -12.85 23.72 -8.08
CA GLY A 243 -13.80 24.79 -8.37
C GLY A 243 -15.17 24.28 -8.87
N LEU A 244 -15.53 23.04 -8.52
CA LEU A 244 -16.81 22.44 -8.89
C LEU A 244 -17.89 22.80 -7.86
N TYR A 245 -19.05 23.19 -8.35
CA TYR A 245 -20.23 23.54 -7.55
C TYR A 245 -21.28 22.43 -7.64
N GLY A 246 -22.17 22.35 -6.63
CA GLY A 246 -23.24 21.36 -6.55
C GLY A 246 -22.90 20.18 -5.67
N GLU A 247 -23.53 19.04 -5.94
CA GLU A 247 -23.42 17.82 -5.14
C GLU A 247 -22.65 16.71 -5.89
N PRO A 248 -21.96 15.80 -5.18
CA PRO A 248 -21.40 14.60 -5.79
C PRO A 248 -22.53 13.71 -6.33
N LEU A 249 -22.20 12.84 -7.28
CA LEU A 249 -23.12 11.81 -7.74
C LEU A 249 -23.08 10.61 -6.77
N TYR A 250 -24.22 9.92 -6.60
CA TYR A 250 -24.30 8.72 -5.78
C TYR A 250 -24.59 7.49 -6.63
N ALA A 251 -23.97 6.37 -6.29
CA ALA A 251 -24.15 5.07 -6.93
C ALA A 251 -24.40 3.98 -5.85
N PRO A 252 -24.93 2.81 -6.21
CA PRO A 252 -25.12 1.72 -5.27
C PRO A 252 -23.83 1.34 -4.52
N PRO A 253 -23.93 0.90 -3.25
CA PRO A 253 -22.77 0.49 -2.46
C PRO A 253 -22.07 -0.72 -3.09
N ARG A 254 -20.76 -0.84 -2.87
CA ARG A 254 -19.97 -1.96 -3.36
C ARG A 254 -19.99 -3.12 -2.38
N PRO A 255 -20.16 -4.37 -2.84
CA PRO A 255 -20.02 -5.55 -1.99
C PRO A 255 -18.61 -5.66 -1.39
N GLY A 256 -18.54 -6.03 -0.11
CA GLY A 256 -17.26 -6.28 0.56
C GLY A 256 -16.49 -5.02 1.01
N ASP A 257 -17.07 -3.84 0.87
CA ASP A 257 -16.49 -2.60 1.39
C ASP A 257 -16.71 -2.48 2.90
N THR A 258 -15.63 -2.33 3.68
CA THR A 258 -15.71 -2.06 5.14
C THR A 258 -16.37 -0.70 5.39
N ARG A 259 -17.18 -0.59 6.45
CA ARG A 259 -17.87 0.68 6.72
C ARG A 259 -16.94 1.73 7.32
N HIS A 260 -16.11 1.34 8.27
CA HIS A 260 -15.21 2.28 8.96
C HIS A 260 -13.80 1.72 9.08
N SER A 261 -12.79 2.59 8.92
CA SER A 261 -11.39 2.21 9.03
C SER A 261 -10.57 3.38 9.59
N ALA A 262 -9.91 3.14 10.73
CA ALA A 262 -8.96 4.05 11.37
C ALA A 262 -7.87 3.24 12.05
N ALA A 263 -6.60 3.53 11.77
CA ALA A 263 -5.46 2.84 12.37
C ALA A 263 -5.20 3.30 13.81
N ASP A 264 -4.89 2.39 14.71
CA ASP A 264 -4.02 2.73 15.83
C ASP A 264 -2.56 2.66 15.35
N VAL A 265 -1.86 3.77 15.40
CA VAL A 265 -0.47 3.91 14.96
C VAL A 265 0.51 4.08 16.13
N SER A 266 0.07 3.82 17.36
CA SER A 266 0.87 3.98 18.57
C SER A 266 2.17 3.18 18.53
N LYS A 267 2.12 1.97 17.98
CA LYS A 267 3.29 1.09 17.83
C LYS A 267 4.30 1.64 16.83
N ALA A 268 3.85 2.20 15.71
CA ALA A 268 4.73 2.86 14.74
C ALA A 268 5.33 4.15 15.33
N ARG A 269 4.54 4.93 16.10
CA ARG A 269 5.03 6.12 16.84
C ARG A 269 6.10 5.79 17.85
N ALA A 270 6.00 4.66 18.53
CA ALA A 270 7.01 4.21 19.50
C ALA A 270 8.40 3.96 18.86
N LEU A 271 8.47 3.74 17.53
CA LEU A 271 9.71 3.70 16.77
C LEU A 271 10.27 5.09 16.41
N GLY A 272 9.57 6.17 16.75
CA GLY A 272 9.95 7.54 16.41
C GLY A 272 9.42 8.02 15.06
N TRP A 273 8.41 7.36 14.50
CA TRP A 273 7.77 7.78 13.25
C TRP A 273 6.40 8.42 13.49
N GLU A 274 6.08 9.41 12.66
CA GLU A 274 4.75 10.01 12.56
C GLU A 274 4.38 10.34 11.10
N PRO A 275 3.09 10.18 10.72
CA PRO A 275 2.61 10.70 9.45
C PRO A 275 2.68 12.22 9.45
N ARG A 276 3.20 12.82 8.37
CA ARG A 276 3.42 14.27 8.27
C ARG A 276 2.49 14.96 7.30
N ILE A 277 2.03 14.23 6.28
CA ILE A 277 1.25 14.81 5.19
C ILE A 277 -0.23 14.65 5.52
N THR A 278 -0.93 15.77 5.70
CA THR A 278 -2.39 15.78 5.86
C THR A 278 -3.08 15.43 4.55
N ILE A 279 -4.35 14.99 4.62
CA ILE A 279 -5.12 14.65 3.42
C ILE A 279 -5.29 15.89 2.52
N GLU A 280 -5.50 17.06 3.08
CA GLU A 280 -5.65 18.31 2.36
C GLU A 280 -4.38 18.70 1.62
N GLU A 281 -3.22 18.63 2.27
CA GLU A 281 -1.91 18.90 1.65
C GLU A 281 -1.62 17.92 0.53
N GLY A 282 -1.83 16.63 0.76
CA GLY A 282 -1.63 15.58 -0.23
C GLY A 282 -2.54 15.73 -1.45
N LEU A 283 -3.82 16.03 -1.25
CA LEU A 283 -4.76 16.28 -2.34
C LEU A 283 -4.40 17.53 -3.14
N LYS A 284 -3.99 18.62 -2.47
CA LYS A 284 -3.53 19.85 -3.13
C LYS A 284 -2.28 19.57 -3.97
N GLY A 285 -1.32 18.83 -3.43
CA GLY A 285 -0.12 18.42 -4.18
C GLY A 285 -0.47 17.60 -5.42
N LEU A 286 -1.34 16.60 -5.28
CA LEU A 286 -1.81 15.80 -6.41
C LEU A 286 -2.56 16.64 -7.45
N TRP A 287 -3.42 17.56 -7.03
CA TRP A 287 -4.17 18.42 -7.94
C TRP A 287 -3.28 19.27 -8.83
N THR A 288 -2.14 19.73 -8.31
CA THR A 288 -1.20 20.59 -9.05
C THR A 288 -0.27 19.81 -9.98
N THR A 289 0.01 18.53 -9.68
CA THR A 289 0.98 17.69 -10.43
C THR A 289 0.33 16.70 -11.39
N TRP A 290 -1.00 16.59 -11.40
CA TRP A 290 -1.78 15.65 -12.22
C TRP A 290 -1.94 16.06 -13.68
#